data_2908a816306df29ca9f4283cd6fe9acc
#
_entry.id   2908a816306df29ca9f4283cd6fe9acc
#
_cell.length_a   1.000
_cell.length_b   1.000
_cell.length_c   1.000
_cell.angle_alpha   90.00
_cell.angle_beta   90.00
_cell.angle_gamma   90.00
#
_symmetry.space_group_name_H-M   'P 1'
#
loop_
_entity.id
_entity.type
_entity.pdbx_description
1 polymer ?
#
loop_
_entity_poly.entity_id
_entity_poly.type
_entity_poly.pdbx_seq_one_letter_code
_entity_poly.pdbx_strand_id
1 'polypeptide(L)'
;KKTLLEYLSYSLLVCLFCVLTYCIYNPQLLIQFVSWVNVSFGITTTNYNLLVTAISTFMTPILFLFSLFSNYISRKNEYEADVNAVKEGYGEALIKTFKELSHDELIDVNPCKWVEITKYNHPGMVNRINAIYNEEKKFKEERTYAK
;
A
#
# COMPACT_ATOMS: atom_id res chain seq x y z
N LYS A 1 -4.13 -1.64 17.42
CA LYS A 1 -2.97 -2.23 16.67
C LYS A 1 -2.84 -1.67 15.24
N LYS A 2 -3.95 -1.41 14.54
CA LYS A 2 -3.94 -0.87 13.16
C LYS A 2 -3.31 0.51 13.06
N THR A 3 -3.76 1.42 13.91
CA THR A 3 -3.24 2.79 13.98
C THR A 3 -1.74 2.84 14.22
N LEU A 4 -1.19 1.93 15.03
CA LEU A 4 0.24 1.89 15.30
C LEU A 4 1.05 1.54 14.04
N LEU A 5 0.59 0.60 13.23
CA LEU A 5 1.29 0.18 12.01
C LEU A 5 1.24 1.28 10.93
N GLU A 6 0.12 1.99 10.83
CA GLU A 6 -0.01 3.15 9.95
C GLU A 6 0.90 4.29 10.40
N TYR A 7 0.92 4.62 11.69
CA TYR A 7 1.85 5.64 12.24
C TYR A 7 3.32 5.26 12.02
N LEU A 8 3.68 3.98 12.17
CA LEU A 8 5.02 3.49 11.87
C LEU A 8 5.38 3.64 10.39
N SER A 9 4.45 3.37 9.48
CA SER A 9 4.70 3.53 8.04
C SER A 9 4.89 5.01 7.67
N TYR A 10 4.07 5.90 8.19
CA TYR A 10 4.22 7.34 7.98
C TYR A 10 5.50 7.89 8.61
N SER A 11 5.86 7.44 9.83
CA SER A 11 7.09 7.88 10.48
C SER A 11 8.34 7.42 9.72
N LEU A 12 8.32 6.22 9.15
CA LEU A 12 9.40 5.72 8.29
C LEU A 12 9.55 6.58 7.04
N LEU A 13 8.45 6.97 6.41
CA LEU A 13 8.43 7.82 5.22
C LEU A 13 8.97 9.22 5.53
N VAL A 14 8.57 9.80 6.67
CA VAL A 14 9.10 11.09 7.14
C VAL A 14 10.59 10.99 7.45
N CYS A 15 11.05 9.93 8.12
CA CYS A 15 12.47 9.70 8.38
C CYS A 15 13.27 9.59 7.07
N LEU A 16 12.76 8.84 6.09
CA LEU A 16 13.39 8.72 4.77
C LEU A 16 13.50 10.09 4.08
N PHE A 17 12.43 10.88 4.14
CA PHE A 17 12.43 12.24 3.58
C PHE A 17 13.43 13.17 4.31
N CYS A 18 13.52 13.09 5.63
CA CYS A 18 14.50 13.84 6.41
C CYS A 18 15.95 13.44 6.07
N VAL A 19 16.21 12.14 5.90
CA VAL A 19 17.54 11.67 5.50
C VAL A 19 17.90 12.15 4.09
N LEU A 20 16.98 12.10 3.15
CA LEU A 20 17.18 12.60 1.80
C LEU A 20 17.45 14.11 1.79
N THR A 21 16.65 14.90 2.50
CA THR A 21 16.87 16.35 2.64
C THR A 21 18.21 16.65 3.31
N TYR A 22 18.56 15.93 4.36
CA TYR A 22 19.86 16.07 5.01
C TYR A 22 21.04 15.77 4.06
N CYS A 23 20.94 14.71 3.27
CA CYS A 23 21.94 14.36 2.24
C CYS A 23 22.06 15.44 1.16
N ILE A 24 20.92 16.03 0.73
CA ILE A 24 20.93 17.11 -0.28
C ILE A 24 21.59 18.39 0.26
N TYR A 25 21.35 18.73 1.53
CA TYR A 25 21.93 19.93 2.15
C TYR A 25 23.36 19.73 2.67
N ASN A 26 23.87 18.49 2.69
CA ASN A 26 25.24 18.19 3.11
C ASN A 26 26.13 17.83 1.91
N PRO A 27 26.76 18.80 1.26
CA PRO A 27 27.50 18.54 0.02
C PRO A 27 28.65 17.53 0.17
N GLN A 28 29.20 17.39 1.37
CA GLN A 28 30.27 16.42 1.61
C GLN A 28 29.80 14.96 1.57
N LEU A 29 28.63 14.66 2.16
CA LEU A 29 28.04 13.33 2.08
C LEU A 29 27.63 12.99 0.65
N LEU A 30 27.11 13.98 -0.06
CA LEU A 30 26.76 13.85 -1.45
C LEU A 30 27.99 13.55 -2.32
N ILE A 31 29.11 14.26 -2.10
CA ILE A 31 30.40 14.03 -2.81
C ILE A 31 30.94 12.62 -2.51
N GLN A 32 30.88 12.17 -1.26
CA GLN A 32 31.31 10.81 -0.89
C GLN A 32 30.45 9.75 -1.58
N PHE A 33 29.14 9.93 -1.61
CA PHE A 33 28.21 9.02 -2.31
C PHE A 33 28.48 9.01 -3.82
N VAL A 34 28.67 10.18 -4.43
CA VAL A 34 29.04 10.30 -5.85
C VAL A 34 30.37 9.62 -6.14
N SER A 35 31.37 9.85 -5.30
CA SER A 35 32.66 9.22 -5.42
C SER A 35 32.57 7.69 -5.36
N TRP A 36 31.77 7.16 -4.45
CA TRP A 36 31.51 5.73 -4.35
C TRP A 36 30.77 5.20 -5.60
N VAL A 37 29.75 5.88 -6.09
CA VAL A 37 29.04 5.53 -7.32
C VAL A 37 29.95 5.61 -8.53
N ASN A 38 30.76 6.66 -8.66
CA ASN A 38 31.71 6.83 -9.76
C ASN A 38 32.74 5.68 -9.80
N VAL A 39 33.29 5.30 -8.65
CA VAL A 39 34.23 4.16 -8.55
C VAL A 39 33.52 2.85 -8.92
N SER A 40 32.28 2.66 -8.48
CA SER A 40 31.52 1.43 -8.72
C SER A 40 31.04 1.28 -10.16
N PHE A 41 30.75 2.38 -10.85
CA PHE A 41 30.19 2.37 -12.21
C PHE A 41 31.14 2.97 -13.28
N GLY A 42 32.36 3.36 -12.92
CA GLY A 42 33.34 3.93 -13.86
C GLY A 42 32.95 5.29 -14.45
N ILE A 43 32.11 6.05 -13.74
CA ILE A 43 31.65 7.37 -14.19
C ILE A 43 32.66 8.42 -13.77
N THR A 44 33.21 9.17 -14.71
CA THR A 44 34.29 10.16 -14.48
C THR A 44 33.82 11.62 -14.36
N THR A 45 32.50 11.88 -14.48
CA THR A 45 31.95 13.25 -14.49
C THR A 45 31.18 13.58 -13.22
N THR A 46 31.55 14.66 -12.55
CA THR A 46 30.84 15.24 -11.39
C THR A 46 29.71 16.17 -11.83
N ASN A 47 28.78 15.68 -12.62
CA ASN A 47 27.62 16.50 -13.01
C ASN A 47 26.48 16.32 -11.98
N TYR A 48 26.02 17.41 -11.38
CA TYR A 48 24.93 17.44 -10.39
C TYR A 48 23.65 16.77 -10.93
N ASN A 49 23.32 16.96 -12.20
CA ASN A 49 22.16 16.32 -12.82
C ASN A 49 22.27 14.80 -12.87
N LEU A 50 23.48 14.29 -13.10
CA LEU A 50 23.76 12.85 -13.12
C LEU A 50 23.62 12.24 -11.74
N LEU A 51 23.98 12.99 -10.70
CA LEU A 51 23.78 12.61 -9.31
C LEU A 51 22.30 12.50 -8.95
N VAL A 52 21.51 13.53 -9.25
CA VAL A 52 20.06 13.54 -8.99
C VAL A 52 19.39 12.37 -9.71
N THR A 53 19.78 12.10 -10.94
CA THR A 53 19.27 10.98 -11.73
C THR A 53 19.65 9.63 -11.09
N ALA A 54 20.89 9.47 -10.63
CA ALA A 54 21.33 8.26 -9.95
C ALA A 54 20.54 8.02 -8.66
N ILE A 55 20.41 9.04 -7.81
CA ILE A 55 19.64 8.95 -6.56
C ILE A 55 18.18 8.58 -6.85
N SER A 56 17.54 9.24 -7.78
CA SER A 56 16.13 8.95 -8.13
C SER A 56 15.96 7.54 -8.68
N THR A 57 16.90 7.05 -9.49
CA THR A 57 16.89 5.69 -10.01
C THR A 57 17.01 4.64 -8.89
N PHE A 58 17.89 4.86 -7.91
CA PHE A 58 18.01 3.96 -6.76
C PHE A 58 16.81 4.05 -5.79
N MET A 59 16.21 5.24 -5.65
CA MET A 59 15.04 5.41 -4.78
C MET A 59 13.77 4.82 -5.36
N THR A 60 13.60 4.80 -6.67
CA THR A 60 12.39 4.30 -7.33
C THR A 60 12.00 2.87 -6.91
N PRO A 61 12.90 1.86 -6.92
CA PRO A 61 12.54 0.51 -6.48
C PRO A 61 12.19 0.46 -4.98
N ILE A 62 12.84 1.26 -4.15
CA ILE A 62 12.56 1.33 -2.71
C ILE A 62 11.16 1.88 -2.47
N LEU A 63 10.80 2.98 -3.13
CA LEU A 63 9.47 3.58 -3.05
C LEU A 63 8.39 2.64 -3.61
N PHE A 64 8.72 1.90 -4.67
CA PHE A 64 7.83 0.88 -5.22
C PHE A 64 7.54 -0.23 -4.20
N LEU A 65 8.56 -0.79 -3.56
CA LEU A 65 8.39 -1.80 -2.52
C LEU A 65 7.58 -1.26 -1.34
N PHE A 66 7.84 -0.02 -0.94
CA PHE A 66 7.07 0.65 0.10
C PHE A 66 5.59 0.81 -0.28
N SER A 67 5.32 1.18 -1.54
CA SER A 67 3.96 1.27 -2.07
C SER A 67 3.23 -0.09 -2.03
N LEU A 68 3.89 -1.18 -2.42
CA LEU A 68 3.31 -2.53 -2.32
C LEU A 68 2.95 -2.89 -0.88
N PHE A 69 3.83 -2.58 0.06
CA PHE A 69 3.60 -2.83 1.49
C PHE A 69 2.43 -1.99 2.04
N SER A 70 2.39 -0.70 1.71
CA SER A 70 1.31 0.21 2.09
C SER A 70 -0.04 -0.25 1.53
N ASN A 71 -0.08 -0.62 0.25
CA ASN A 71 -1.28 -1.15 -0.41
C ASN A 71 -1.75 -2.46 0.23
N TYR A 72 -0.82 -3.35 0.60
CA TYR A 72 -1.17 -4.58 1.32
C TYR A 72 -1.84 -4.29 2.67
N ILE A 73 -1.29 -3.36 3.47
CA ILE A 73 -1.88 -2.97 4.75
C ILE A 73 -3.27 -2.36 4.56
N SER A 74 -3.41 -1.46 3.58
CA SER A 74 -4.69 -0.82 3.27
C SER A 74 -5.76 -1.88 2.95
N ARG A 75 -5.49 -2.79 2.04
CA ARG A 75 -6.41 -3.88 1.69
C ARG A 75 -6.78 -4.76 2.89
N LYS A 76 -5.79 -5.10 3.73
CA LYS A 76 -6.05 -5.88 4.96
C LYS A 76 -6.98 -5.13 5.91
N ASN A 77 -6.79 -3.84 6.09
CA ASN A 77 -7.63 -3.01 6.95
C ASN A 77 -9.07 -2.96 6.46
N GLU A 78 -9.28 -2.94 5.14
CA GLU A 78 -10.64 -2.97 4.57
C GLU A 78 -11.34 -4.30 4.80
N TYR A 79 -10.67 -5.42 4.60
CA TYR A 79 -11.26 -6.73 4.92
C TYR A 79 -11.63 -6.84 6.41
N GLU A 80 -10.80 -6.32 7.32
CA GLU A 80 -11.14 -6.33 8.73
C GLU A 80 -12.30 -5.37 9.07
N ALA A 81 -12.43 -4.25 8.37
CA ALA A 81 -13.57 -3.35 8.51
C ALA A 81 -14.87 -4.02 8.02
N ASP A 82 -14.81 -4.73 6.88
CA ASP A 82 -15.93 -5.50 6.35
C ASP A 82 -16.39 -6.59 7.32
N VAL A 83 -15.45 -7.35 7.91
CA VAL A 83 -15.74 -8.37 8.94
C VAL A 83 -16.41 -7.74 10.17
N ASN A 84 -15.97 -6.58 10.62
CA ASN A 84 -16.59 -5.88 11.74
C ASN A 84 -18.02 -5.44 11.40
N ALA A 85 -18.25 -4.94 10.19
CA ALA A 85 -19.59 -4.57 9.72
C ALA A 85 -20.54 -5.80 9.69
N VAL A 86 -20.05 -6.97 9.29
CA VAL A 86 -20.83 -8.22 9.35
C VAL A 86 -21.20 -8.58 10.78
N LYS A 87 -20.27 -8.49 11.73
CA LYS A 87 -20.53 -8.77 13.16
C LYS A 87 -21.57 -7.85 13.77
N GLU A 88 -21.63 -6.61 13.30
CA GLU A 88 -22.64 -5.62 13.70
C GLU A 88 -23.97 -5.78 12.97
N GLY A 89 -24.07 -6.71 12.00
CA GLY A 89 -25.32 -7.01 11.27
C GLY A 89 -25.52 -6.19 9.99
N TYR A 90 -24.50 -5.48 9.52
CA TYR A 90 -24.57 -4.65 8.31
C TYR A 90 -24.10 -5.36 7.03
N GLY A 91 -23.82 -6.66 7.05
CA GLY A 91 -23.24 -7.38 5.91
C GLY A 91 -24.07 -7.30 4.63
N GLU A 92 -25.38 -7.58 4.71
CA GLU A 92 -26.27 -7.51 3.54
C GLU A 92 -26.39 -6.09 2.97
N ALA A 93 -26.46 -5.08 3.84
CA ALA A 93 -26.51 -3.67 3.43
C ALA A 93 -25.20 -3.27 2.71
N LEU A 94 -24.06 -3.73 3.23
CA LEU A 94 -22.75 -3.46 2.65
C LEU A 94 -22.60 -4.10 1.26
N ILE A 95 -23.04 -5.36 1.09
CA ILE A 95 -23.07 -6.03 -0.21
C ILE A 95 -23.92 -5.26 -1.22
N LYS A 96 -25.09 -4.79 -0.80
CA LYS A 96 -25.98 -4.00 -1.66
C LYS A 96 -25.30 -2.70 -2.10
N THR A 97 -24.74 -1.97 -1.15
CA THR A 97 -24.01 -0.71 -1.42
C THR A 97 -22.85 -0.93 -2.39
N PHE A 98 -22.06 -2.00 -2.23
CA PHE A 98 -20.96 -2.30 -3.13
C PHE A 98 -21.42 -2.63 -4.55
N LYS A 99 -22.55 -3.31 -4.71
CA LYS A 99 -23.12 -3.60 -6.03
C LYS A 99 -23.60 -2.32 -6.72
N GLU A 100 -24.30 -1.45 -5.98
CA GLU A 100 -24.75 -0.16 -6.49
C GLU A 100 -23.57 0.73 -6.89
N LEU A 101 -22.57 0.87 -6.01
CA LEU A 101 -21.38 1.66 -6.28
C LEU A 101 -20.60 1.14 -7.50
N SER A 102 -20.47 -0.18 -7.63
CA SER A 102 -19.76 -0.80 -8.77
C SER A 102 -20.46 -0.55 -10.09
N HIS A 103 -21.79 -0.45 -10.08
CA HIS A 103 -22.58 -0.14 -11.27
C HIS A 103 -22.46 1.34 -11.66
N ASP A 104 -22.55 2.21 -10.68
CA ASP A 104 -22.61 3.66 -10.91
C ASP A 104 -21.25 4.25 -11.32
N GLU A 105 -20.16 3.75 -10.76
CA GLU A 105 -18.82 4.27 -11.00
C GLU A 105 -18.05 3.52 -12.11
N LEU A 106 -18.64 2.52 -12.76
CA LEU A 106 -18.01 1.69 -13.80
C LEU A 106 -16.62 1.15 -13.39
N ILE A 107 -16.48 0.80 -12.10
CA ILE A 107 -15.23 0.29 -11.53
C ILE A 107 -14.93 -1.10 -12.09
N ASP A 108 -13.67 -1.40 -12.34
CA ASP A 108 -13.23 -2.78 -12.58
C ASP A 108 -13.43 -3.61 -11.31
N VAL A 109 -14.55 -4.33 -11.28
CA VAL A 109 -14.99 -5.10 -10.10
C VAL A 109 -14.12 -6.32 -9.80
N ASN A 110 -13.39 -6.81 -10.81
CA ASN A 110 -12.54 -8.01 -10.71
C ASN A 110 -11.19 -7.79 -11.39
N PRO A 111 -10.35 -6.88 -10.90
CA PRO A 111 -9.06 -6.59 -11.49
C PRO A 111 -8.17 -7.83 -11.48
N CYS A 112 -7.28 -7.92 -12.48
CA CYS A 112 -6.25 -8.95 -12.51
C CYS A 112 -5.42 -8.88 -11.22
N LYS A 113 -5.12 -10.04 -10.63
CA LYS A 113 -4.43 -10.15 -9.32
C LYS A 113 -3.12 -9.36 -9.22
N TRP A 114 -2.35 -9.31 -10.30
CA TRP A 114 -1.14 -8.50 -10.37
C TRP A 114 -1.42 -7.00 -10.32
N VAL A 115 -2.46 -6.56 -11.01
CA VAL A 115 -2.89 -5.15 -11.00
C VAL A 115 -3.42 -4.77 -9.61
N GLU A 116 -4.22 -5.63 -8.99
CA GLU A 116 -4.69 -5.44 -7.62
C GLU A 116 -3.53 -5.28 -6.62
N ILE A 117 -2.52 -6.15 -6.71
CA ILE A 117 -1.36 -6.11 -5.81
C ILE A 117 -0.53 -4.83 -6.01
N THR A 118 -0.29 -4.45 -7.26
CA THR A 118 0.70 -3.40 -7.61
C THR A 118 0.11 -2.01 -7.70
N LYS A 119 -1.17 -1.88 -8.07
CA LYS A 119 -1.79 -0.58 -8.40
C LYS A 119 -2.89 -0.16 -7.44
N TYR A 120 -3.64 -1.13 -6.88
CA TYR A 120 -4.80 -0.82 -6.07
C TYR A 120 -4.48 -0.86 -4.57
N ASN A 121 -4.87 0.18 -3.87
CA ASN A 121 -4.85 0.23 -2.41
C ASN A 121 -6.12 -0.37 -1.79
N HIS A 122 -7.15 -0.65 -2.61
CA HIS A 122 -8.40 -1.32 -2.22
C HIS A 122 -8.46 -2.72 -2.83
N PRO A 123 -9.05 -3.72 -2.15
CA PRO A 123 -9.31 -5.02 -2.75
C PRO A 123 -10.37 -4.91 -3.85
N GLY A 124 -10.31 -5.80 -4.83
CA GLY A 124 -11.36 -5.90 -5.85
C GLY A 124 -12.74 -6.11 -5.23
N MET A 125 -13.75 -5.45 -5.77
CA MET A 125 -15.11 -5.43 -5.20
C MET A 125 -15.71 -6.84 -5.09
N VAL A 126 -15.47 -7.69 -6.07
CA VAL A 126 -15.89 -9.10 -6.06
C VAL A 126 -15.24 -9.85 -4.89
N ASN A 127 -13.95 -9.61 -4.62
CA ASN A 127 -13.24 -10.25 -3.53
C ASN A 127 -13.81 -9.84 -2.16
N ARG A 128 -14.16 -8.55 -1.99
CA ARG A 128 -14.78 -8.01 -0.78
C ARG A 128 -16.16 -8.61 -0.56
N ILE A 129 -17.04 -8.60 -1.59
CA ILE A 129 -18.39 -9.17 -1.52
C ILE A 129 -18.33 -10.65 -1.14
N ASN A 130 -17.44 -11.43 -1.74
CA ASN A 130 -17.26 -12.83 -1.42
C ASN A 130 -16.77 -13.05 0.03
N ALA A 131 -15.85 -12.21 0.50
CA ALA A 131 -15.36 -12.27 1.88
C ALA A 131 -16.49 -11.98 2.89
N ILE A 132 -17.30 -10.94 2.65
CA ILE A 132 -18.46 -10.59 3.47
C ILE A 132 -19.47 -11.74 3.50
N TYR A 133 -19.80 -12.31 2.34
CA TYR A 133 -20.75 -13.41 2.23
C TYR A 133 -20.29 -14.67 3.02
N ASN A 134 -19.01 -14.99 2.90
CA ASN A 134 -18.44 -16.11 3.63
C ASN A 134 -18.45 -15.88 5.16
N GLU A 135 -18.19 -14.66 5.59
CA GLU A 135 -18.21 -14.32 7.01
C GLU A 135 -19.62 -14.29 7.59
N GLU A 136 -20.61 -13.79 6.84
CA GLU A 136 -22.01 -13.90 7.23
C GLU A 136 -22.47 -15.34 7.40
N LYS A 137 -22.06 -16.22 6.49
CA LYS A 137 -22.40 -17.64 6.58
C LYS A 137 -21.84 -18.25 7.86
N LYS A 138 -20.57 -18.03 8.17
CA LYS A 138 -19.96 -18.49 9.42
C LYS A 138 -20.68 -17.97 10.65
N PHE A 139 -21.00 -16.68 10.66
CA PHE A 139 -21.68 -16.04 11.79
C PHE A 139 -23.10 -16.59 12.02
N LYS A 140 -23.82 -16.94 10.94
CA LYS A 140 -25.13 -17.61 11.01
C LYS A 140 -25.02 -19.03 11.55
N GLU A 141 -23.99 -19.77 11.11
CA GLU A 141 -23.70 -21.12 11.60
C GLU A 141 -23.37 -21.11 13.12
N GLU A 142 -22.46 -20.25 13.56
CA GLU A 142 -22.07 -20.12 14.97
C GLU A 142 -23.28 -19.80 15.87
N ARG A 143 -24.17 -18.91 15.44
CA ARG A 143 -25.42 -18.61 16.17
C ARG A 143 -26.40 -19.78 16.25
N THR A 144 -26.37 -20.67 15.27
CA THR A 144 -27.23 -21.86 15.25
C THR A 144 -26.72 -22.91 16.24
N TYR A 145 -25.41 -23.05 16.39
CA TYR A 145 -24.81 -23.99 17.37
C TYR A 145 -24.81 -23.46 18.81
N ALA A 146 -24.98 -22.16 19.01
CA ALA A 146 -25.02 -21.57 20.35
C ALA A 146 -26.42 -21.54 20.99
N LYS A 147 -27.45 -22.03 20.30
CA LYS A 147 -28.81 -22.26 20.78
C LYS A 147 -29.05 -23.70 21.14
#